data_2a264a7e2104946cf80c15e6fd969303
#
_entry.id   2a264a7e2104946cf80c15e6fd969303
#
_cell.length_a   1.000
_cell.length_b   1.000
_cell.length_c   1.000
_cell.angle_alpha   90.00
_cell.angle_beta   90.00
_cell.angle_gamma   90.00
#
_symmetry.space_group_name_H-M   'P 1'
#
loop_
_entity.id
_entity.type
_entity.pdbx_description
1 polymer ?
#
loop_
_entity_poly.entity_id
_entity_poly.type
_entity_poly.pdbx_seq_one_letter_code
_entity_poly.pdbx_strand_id
1 'polypeptide(L)'
;MERIFKTVDDSRAETVYLVRPTHLNGANRLFGGILMQWIDEVAGIVAKRHCGGNVTTASVDNLTFLHGAYQNDMVVIKGKLTWVGSSSMEVCVDTYVESPKGERHRINNAHFMMVALDENDKPMHVPGLKLQTDDEHLAWQHGEERRRIRMQRLKDKLDGI
;
A
#
# COMPACT_ATOMS: atom_id res chain seq x y z
N MET A 1 25.15 -11.93 9.37
CA MET A 1 25.18 -10.61 8.67
C MET A 1 24.25 -9.67 9.43
N GLU A 2 24.71 -8.47 9.73
CA GLU A 2 23.92 -7.47 10.44
C GLU A 2 22.76 -6.98 9.53
N ARG A 3 21.56 -6.79 10.09
CA ARG A 3 20.38 -6.35 9.33
C ARG A 3 20.55 -4.90 8.87
N ILE A 4 20.42 -4.66 7.58
CA ILE A 4 20.43 -3.31 7.01
C ILE A 4 19.10 -2.62 7.35
N PHE A 5 19.15 -1.31 7.61
CA PHE A 5 17.98 -0.47 7.85
C PHE A 5 17.85 0.60 6.76
N LYS A 6 16.62 0.87 6.36
CA LYS A 6 16.25 1.97 5.46
C LYS A 6 15.19 2.85 6.13
N THR A 7 15.14 4.11 5.74
CA THR A 7 14.10 5.04 6.19
C THR A 7 12.81 4.85 5.41
N VAL A 8 11.71 5.41 5.89
CA VAL A 8 10.42 5.45 5.16
C VAL A 8 10.60 6.19 3.84
N ASP A 9 11.35 7.28 3.83
CA ASP A 9 11.56 8.11 2.64
C ASP A 9 12.35 7.41 1.53
N ASP A 10 13.20 6.44 1.85
CA ASP A 10 14.00 5.69 0.86
C ASP A 10 13.13 4.92 -0.14
N SER A 11 11.88 4.62 0.20
CA SER A 11 10.99 3.80 -0.64
C SER A 11 9.68 4.47 -1.01
N ARG A 12 9.40 5.69 -0.56
CA ARG A 12 8.17 6.41 -0.92
C ARG A 12 7.95 6.42 -2.43
N ALA A 13 6.69 6.35 -2.84
CA ALA A 13 6.28 6.49 -4.23
C ALA A 13 5.04 7.37 -4.34
N GLU A 14 5.00 8.17 -5.40
CA GLU A 14 3.84 8.95 -5.80
C GLU A 14 3.63 8.79 -7.30
N THR A 15 2.39 8.52 -7.70
CA THR A 15 2.01 8.41 -9.12
C THR A 15 0.74 9.22 -9.34
N VAL A 16 0.66 9.87 -10.49
CA VAL A 16 -0.53 10.64 -10.90
C VAL A 16 -1.11 10.01 -12.16
N TYR A 17 -2.41 9.74 -12.12
CA TYR A 17 -3.18 9.23 -13.25
C TYR A 17 -4.25 10.23 -13.66
N LEU A 18 -4.44 10.41 -14.96
CA LEU A 18 -5.58 11.12 -15.49
C LEU A 18 -6.70 10.11 -15.78
N VAL A 19 -7.88 10.32 -15.21
CA VAL A 19 -9.04 9.45 -15.44
C VAL A 19 -9.56 9.65 -16.87
N ARG A 20 -9.45 8.60 -17.68
CA ARG A 20 -9.87 8.57 -19.08
C ARG A 20 -11.22 7.87 -19.24
N PRO A 21 -11.93 8.05 -20.36
CA PRO A 21 -13.18 7.33 -20.62
C PRO A 21 -13.09 5.81 -20.46
N THR A 22 -11.95 5.20 -20.83
CA THR A 22 -11.70 3.76 -20.69
C THR A 22 -11.57 3.28 -19.25
N HIS A 23 -11.40 4.19 -18.30
CA HIS A 23 -11.29 3.88 -16.87
C HIS A 23 -12.64 3.92 -16.13
N LEU A 24 -13.72 4.31 -16.82
CA LEU A 24 -15.03 4.52 -16.21
C LEU A 24 -15.86 3.22 -16.19
N ASN A 25 -16.69 3.09 -15.15
CA ASN A 25 -17.73 2.07 -15.06
C ASN A 25 -19.05 2.55 -15.69
N GLY A 26 -20.08 1.71 -15.65
CA GLY A 26 -21.39 2.05 -16.19
C GLY A 26 -22.11 3.24 -15.52
N ALA A 27 -21.63 3.70 -14.36
CA ALA A 27 -22.11 4.89 -13.66
C ALA A 27 -21.26 6.14 -13.95
N ASN A 28 -20.41 6.11 -14.97
CA ASN A 28 -19.48 7.18 -15.35
C ASN A 28 -18.52 7.64 -14.23
N ARG A 29 -18.11 6.71 -13.37
CA ARG A 29 -17.13 6.92 -12.32
C ARG A 29 -15.91 6.04 -12.56
N LEU A 30 -14.76 6.43 -12.03
CA LEU A 30 -13.58 5.57 -12.03
C LEU A 30 -13.96 4.18 -11.51
N PHE A 31 -13.72 3.17 -12.34
CA PHE A 31 -13.98 1.78 -11.98
C PHE A 31 -13.10 1.35 -10.81
N GLY A 32 -13.73 0.80 -9.75
CA GLY A 32 -13.00 0.39 -8.55
C GLY A 32 -11.87 -0.59 -8.81
N GLY A 33 -12.03 -1.50 -9.76
CA GLY A 33 -10.98 -2.44 -10.17
C GLY A 33 -9.76 -1.75 -10.79
N ILE A 34 -9.97 -0.69 -11.57
CA ILE A 34 -8.87 0.12 -12.12
C ILE A 34 -8.14 0.85 -10.98
N LEU A 35 -8.86 1.47 -10.04
CA LEU A 35 -8.24 2.10 -8.88
C LEU A 35 -7.46 1.08 -8.04
N MET A 36 -8.01 -0.10 -7.81
CA MET A 36 -7.31 -1.19 -7.11
C MET A 36 -6.02 -1.60 -7.82
N GLN A 37 -6.03 -1.70 -9.15
CA GLN A 37 -4.82 -1.96 -9.93
C GLN A 37 -3.77 -0.87 -9.69
N TRP A 38 -4.14 0.39 -9.78
CA TRP A 38 -3.20 1.51 -9.60
C TRP A 38 -2.60 1.55 -8.19
N ILE A 39 -3.42 1.34 -7.17
CA ILE A 39 -2.93 1.35 -5.78
C ILE A 39 -2.06 0.12 -5.47
N ASP A 40 -2.36 -1.05 -6.04
CA ASP A 40 -1.52 -2.25 -5.91
C ASP A 40 -0.16 -2.05 -6.58
N GLU A 41 -0.12 -1.43 -7.75
CA GLU A 41 1.13 -1.08 -8.46
C GLU A 41 2.00 -0.15 -7.61
N VAL A 42 1.43 0.89 -7.00
CA VAL A 42 2.17 1.81 -6.13
C VAL A 42 2.68 1.08 -4.88
N ALA A 43 1.85 0.25 -4.26
CA ALA A 43 2.28 -0.58 -3.13
C ALA A 43 3.47 -1.49 -3.50
N GLY A 44 3.41 -2.11 -4.67
CA GLY A 44 4.48 -2.95 -5.20
C GLY A 44 5.78 -2.17 -5.44
N ILE A 45 5.70 -0.95 -5.96
CA ILE A 45 6.87 -0.08 -6.18
C ILE A 45 7.54 0.25 -4.84
N VAL A 46 6.77 0.64 -3.83
CA VAL A 46 7.29 0.93 -2.48
C VAL A 46 8.00 -0.28 -1.90
N ALA A 47 7.36 -1.44 -1.94
CA ALA A 47 7.92 -2.68 -1.41
C ALA A 47 9.20 -3.09 -2.15
N LYS A 48 9.24 -3.01 -3.48
CA LYS A 48 10.43 -3.29 -4.31
C LYS A 48 11.60 -2.37 -3.99
N ARG A 49 11.33 -1.06 -3.85
CA ARG A 49 12.36 -0.09 -3.46
C ARG A 49 12.97 -0.40 -2.11
N HIS A 50 12.16 -0.89 -1.17
CA HIS A 50 12.64 -1.23 0.16
C HIS A 50 13.45 -2.53 0.17
N CYS A 51 12.90 -3.62 -0.36
CA CYS A 51 13.54 -4.93 -0.28
C CYS A 51 14.61 -5.18 -1.37
N GLY A 52 14.57 -4.42 -2.46
CA GLY A 52 15.52 -4.59 -3.58
C GLY A 52 15.29 -5.86 -4.42
N GLY A 53 14.11 -6.46 -4.34
CA GLY A 53 13.79 -7.71 -5.02
C GLY A 53 12.34 -7.82 -5.46
N ASN A 54 11.92 -9.02 -5.81
CA ASN A 54 10.54 -9.30 -6.18
C ASN A 54 9.63 -9.28 -4.96
N VAL A 55 8.37 -8.93 -5.20
CA VAL A 55 7.34 -8.87 -4.16
C VAL A 55 6.03 -9.45 -4.68
N THR A 56 5.20 -9.91 -3.75
CA THR A 56 3.82 -10.30 -4.03
C THR A 56 2.87 -9.67 -3.01
N THR A 57 1.66 -9.36 -3.44
CA THR A 57 0.59 -8.89 -2.56
C THR A 57 -0.01 -10.09 -1.82
N ALA A 58 0.10 -10.10 -0.50
CA ALA A 58 -0.44 -11.17 0.34
C ALA A 58 -1.87 -10.86 0.82
N SER A 59 -2.14 -9.62 1.19
CA SER A 59 -3.47 -9.18 1.63
C SER A 59 -3.64 -7.67 1.51
N VAL A 60 -4.89 -7.25 1.50
CA VAL A 60 -5.28 -5.83 1.52
C VAL A 60 -6.23 -5.62 2.68
N ASP A 61 -5.89 -4.71 3.57
CA ASP A 61 -6.72 -4.34 4.71
C ASP A 61 -7.27 -2.92 4.56
N ASN A 62 -8.49 -2.72 5.05
CA ASN A 62 -9.12 -1.40 5.15
C ASN A 62 -9.24 -0.65 3.80
N LEU A 63 -9.47 -1.40 2.71
CA LEU A 63 -9.77 -0.79 1.41
C LEU A 63 -11.15 -0.16 1.46
N THR A 64 -11.21 1.16 1.55
CA THR A 64 -12.45 1.93 1.64
C THR A 64 -12.49 2.99 0.56
N PHE A 65 -13.56 2.99 -0.22
CA PHE A 65 -13.85 4.04 -1.22
C PHE A 65 -14.72 5.11 -0.56
N LEU A 66 -14.13 6.28 -0.29
CA LEU A 66 -14.80 7.38 0.40
C LEU A 66 -15.59 8.26 -0.56
N HIS A 67 -15.02 8.52 -1.74
CA HIS A 67 -15.61 9.36 -2.78
C HIS A 67 -15.26 8.81 -4.16
N GLY A 68 -16.08 9.16 -5.17
CA GLY A 68 -15.81 8.83 -6.56
C GLY A 68 -14.73 9.72 -7.19
N ALA A 69 -14.14 9.23 -8.27
CA ALA A 69 -13.37 10.02 -9.21
C ALA A 69 -14.05 9.96 -10.58
N TYR A 70 -13.94 11.03 -11.36
CA TYR A 70 -14.67 11.22 -12.60
C TYR A 70 -13.72 11.48 -13.76
N GLN A 71 -14.26 11.45 -14.98
CA GLN A 71 -13.47 11.72 -16.18
C GLN A 71 -12.73 13.06 -16.07
N ASN A 72 -11.48 13.05 -16.48
CA ASN A 72 -10.51 14.16 -16.43
C ASN A 72 -10.03 14.55 -15.02
N ASP A 73 -10.47 13.87 -13.97
CA ASP A 73 -9.86 14.04 -12.65
C ASP A 73 -8.41 13.56 -12.65
N MET A 74 -7.56 14.30 -11.93
CA MET A 74 -6.21 13.86 -11.60
C MET A 74 -6.24 13.06 -10.31
N VAL A 75 -5.89 11.79 -10.39
CA VAL A 75 -5.83 10.88 -9.25
C VAL A 75 -4.39 10.73 -8.81
N VAL A 76 -4.08 11.19 -7.60
CA VAL A 76 -2.75 11.13 -7.00
C VAL A 76 -2.71 9.99 -6.00
N ILE A 77 -1.78 9.08 -6.17
CA ILE A 77 -1.62 7.90 -5.33
C ILE A 77 -0.27 7.96 -4.64
N LYS A 78 -0.27 7.94 -3.31
CA LYS A 78 0.92 8.03 -2.47
C LYS A 78 1.07 6.77 -1.64
N GLY A 79 2.22 6.13 -1.75
CA GLY A 79 2.56 4.95 -0.97
C GLY A 79 3.76 5.19 -0.06
N LYS A 80 3.70 4.62 1.14
CA LYS A 80 4.82 4.59 2.09
C LYS A 80 4.74 3.35 2.97
N LEU A 81 5.89 2.87 3.42
CA LEU A 81 5.95 1.82 4.43
C LEU A 81 5.47 2.33 5.79
N THR A 82 4.73 1.49 6.48
CA THR A 82 4.29 1.72 7.86
C THR A 82 4.87 0.70 8.82
N TRP A 83 5.16 -0.52 8.33
CA TRP A 83 5.67 -1.60 9.16
C TRP A 83 6.42 -2.62 8.32
N VAL A 84 7.42 -3.29 8.91
CA VAL A 84 8.14 -4.41 8.31
C VAL A 84 8.35 -5.54 9.32
N GLY A 85 8.23 -6.78 8.85
CA GLY A 85 8.59 -7.99 9.58
C GLY A 85 9.92 -8.56 9.12
N SER A 86 10.04 -9.88 9.11
CA SER A 86 11.23 -10.55 8.56
C SER A 86 11.24 -10.58 7.04
N SER A 87 10.12 -10.90 6.41
CA SER A 87 9.94 -10.97 4.95
C SER A 87 8.71 -10.20 4.45
N SER A 88 7.90 -9.68 5.35
CA SER A 88 6.68 -8.94 5.05
C SER A 88 6.86 -7.45 5.29
N MET A 89 6.10 -6.65 4.53
CA MET A 89 6.12 -5.19 4.56
C MET A 89 4.69 -4.69 4.46
N GLU A 90 4.29 -3.79 5.35
CA GLU A 90 3.00 -3.11 5.21
C GLU A 90 3.21 -1.77 4.51
N VAL A 91 2.48 -1.56 3.43
CA VAL A 91 2.44 -0.30 2.68
C VAL A 91 1.09 0.36 2.88
N CYS A 92 1.09 1.58 3.39
CA CYS A 92 -0.08 2.45 3.39
C CYS A 92 -0.14 3.20 2.06
N VAL A 93 -1.30 3.13 1.39
CA VAL A 93 -1.55 3.83 0.14
C VAL A 93 -2.75 4.76 0.32
N ASP A 94 -2.49 6.06 0.17
CA ASP A 94 -3.51 7.10 0.16
C ASP A 94 -3.76 7.58 -1.27
N THR A 95 -5.02 7.72 -1.64
CA THR A 95 -5.42 8.20 -2.95
C THR A 95 -6.21 9.49 -2.82
N TYR A 96 -5.86 10.46 -3.66
CA TYR A 96 -6.45 11.79 -3.70
C TYR A 96 -6.96 12.13 -5.10
N VAL A 97 -7.99 12.94 -5.17
CA VAL A 97 -8.30 13.71 -6.38
C VAL A 97 -7.69 15.10 -6.21
N GLU A 98 -6.93 15.53 -7.20
CA GLU A 98 -6.28 16.84 -7.22
C GLU A 98 -6.98 17.76 -8.21
N SER A 99 -7.37 18.95 -7.76
CA SER A 99 -7.92 19.99 -8.64
C SER A 99 -6.82 20.64 -9.49
N PRO A 100 -7.16 21.33 -10.60
CA PRO A 100 -6.19 22.10 -11.36
C PRO A 100 -5.46 23.19 -10.56
N LYS A 101 -6.00 23.58 -9.42
CA LYS A 101 -5.39 24.55 -8.48
C LYS A 101 -4.47 23.89 -7.46
N GLY A 102 -4.31 22.55 -7.49
CA GLY A 102 -3.47 21.80 -6.58
C GLY A 102 -4.12 21.42 -5.25
N GLU A 103 -5.41 21.67 -5.08
CA GLU A 103 -6.18 21.23 -3.91
C GLU A 103 -6.41 19.73 -3.98
N ARG A 104 -6.13 19.00 -2.90
CA ARG A 104 -6.28 17.55 -2.82
C ARG A 104 -7.32 17.16 -1.78
N HIS A 105 -8.21 16.22 -2.13
CA HIS A 105 -9.07 15.56 -1.17
C HIS A 105 -8.93 14.05 -1.29
N ARG A 106 -8.84 13.39 -0.14
CA ARG A 106 -8.63 11.95 -0.07
C ARG A 106 -9.90 11.20 -0.45
N ILE A 107 -9.77 10.26 -1.38
CA ILE A 107 -10.88 9.42 -1.85
C ILE A 107 -10.75 7.96 -1.42
N ASN A 108 -9.55 7.53 -1.03
CA ASN A 108 -9.30 6.16 -0.64
C ASN A 108 -8.09 6.08 0.32
N ASN A 109 -8.13 5.08 1.19
CA ASN A 109 -7.00 4.65 2.00
C ASN A 109 -6.99 3.12 2.05
N ALA A 110 -5.82 2.52 1.92
CA ALA A 110 -5.65 1.07 2.01
C ALA A 110 -4.30 0.72 2.62
N HIS A 111 -4.24 -0.46 3.24
CA HIS A 111 -3.01 -1.04 3.75
C HIS A 111 -2.76 -2.38 3.05
N PHE A 112 -1.63 -2.47 2.37
CA PHE A 112 -1.21 -3.66 1.64
C PHE A 112 -0.16 -4.41 2.44
N MET A 113 -0.35 -5.71 2.63
CA MET A 113 0.71 -6.58 3.12
C MET A 113 1.42 -7.20 1.93
N MET A 114 2.67 -6.81 1.74
CA MET A 114 3.56 -7.29 0.68
C MET A 114 4.57 -8.26 1.26
N VAL A 115 4.92 -9.28 0.50
CA VAL A 115 5.97 -10.25 0.89
C VAL A 115 7.09 -10.22 -0.13
N ALA A 116 8.33 -10.08 0.34
CA ALA A 116 9.51 -10.15 -0.49
C ALA A 116 9.82 -11.61 -0.87
N LEU A 117 10.12 -11.84 -2.13
CA LEU A 117 10.40 -13.16 -2.70
C LEU A 117 11.80 -13.21 -3.30
N ASP A 118 12.48 -14.35 -3.11
CA ASP A 118 13.73 -14.67 -3.78
C ASP A 118 13.50 -15.17 -5.21
N GLU A 119 14.57 -15.56 -5.88
CA GLU A 119 14.54 -16.09 -7.27
C GLU A 119 13.76 -17.39 -7.42
N ASN A 120 13.48 -18.10 -6.33
CA ASN A 120 12.73 -19.34 -6.28
C ASN A 120 11.30 -19.14 -5.73
N ASP A 121 10.80 -17.90 -5.72
CA ASP A 121 9.49 -17.51 -5.18
C ASP A 121 9.29 -17.86 -3.69
N LYS A 122 10.39 -17.87 -2.92
CA LYS A 122 10.32 -18.10 -1.48
C LYS A 122 10.51 -16.79 -0.73
N PRO A 123 9.85 -16.63 0.45
CA PRO A 123 10.02 -15.44 1.28
C PRO A 123 11.50 -15.19 1.60
N MET A 124 11.94 -13.94 1.39
CA MET A 124 13.30 -13.51 1.73
C MET A 124 13.29 -12.40 2.77
N HIS A 125 14.38 -12.28 3.52
CA HIS A 125 14.52 -11.24 4.53
C HIS A 125 14.55 -9.83 3.90
N VAL A 126 13.86 -8.90 4.54
CA VAL A 126 13.84 -7.49 4.14
C VAL A 126 14.67 -6.63 5.09
N PRO A 127 15.18 -5.48 4.62
CA PRO A 127 15.77 -4.48 5.50
C PRO A 127 14.81 -4.08 6.64
N GLY A 128 15.36 -3.70 7.78
CA GLY A 128 14.58 -3.08 8.84
C GLY A 128 14.11 -1.68 8.44
N LEU A 129 13.13 -1.14 9.15
CA LEU A 129 12.62 0.20 8.94
C LEU A 129 13.11 1.12 10.06
N LYS A 130 13.83 2.19 9.69
CA LYS A 130 14.29 3.22 10.60
C LYS A 130 13.22 4.32 10.68
N LEU A 131 12.56 4.42 11.82
CA LEU A 131 11.54 5.42 12.08
C LEU A 131 12.19 6.73 12.53
N GLN A 132 11.78 7.85 11.92
CA GLN A 132 12.41 9.16 12.11
C GLN A 132 11.48 10.22 12.73
N THR A 133 10.15 10.01 12.64
CA THR A 133 9.14 10.96 13.12
C THR A 133 8.14 10.29 14.06
N ASP A 134 7.45 11.10 14.85
CA ASP A 134 6.37 10.61 15.73
C ASP A 134 5.23 9.98 14.93
N ASP A 135 4.90 10.53 13.77
CA ASP A 135 3.89 9.98 12.87
C ASP A 135 4.30 8.60 12.34
N GLU A 136 5.57 8.40 12.01
CA GLU A 136 6.08 7.10 11.60
C GLU A 136 6.03 6.07 12.74
N HIS A 137 6.35 6.47 13.97
CA HIS A 137 6.22 5.62 15.15
C HIS A 137 4.76 5.24 15.41
N LEU A 138 3.83 6.18 15.29
CA LEU A 138 2.40 5.92 15.44
C LEU A 138 1.88 4.98 14.34
N ALA A 139 2.30 5.22 13.10
CA ALA A 139 1.94 4.37 11.97
C ALA A 139 2.44 2.93 12.15
N TRP A 140 3.65 2.77 12.69
CA TRP A 140 4.21 1.47 13.04
C TRP A 140 3.37 0.74 14.09
N GLN A 141 3.01 1.41 15.18
CA GLN A 141 2.18 0.83 16.24
C GLN A 141 0.82 0.36 15.70
N HIS A 142 0.18 1.17 14.87
CA HIS A 142 -1.07 0.79 14.21
C HIS A 142 -0.87 -0.38 13.22
N GLY A 143 0.27 -0.46 12.57
CA GLY A 143 0.64 -1.57 11.70
C GLY A 143 0.81 -2.88 12.46
N GLU A 144 1.44 -2.84 13.63
CA GLU A 144 1.55 -4.00 14.53
C GLU A 144 0.17 -4.50 14.98
N GLU A 145 -0.72 -3.60 15.34
CA GLU A 145 -2.09 -3.95 15.75
C GLU A 145 -2.89 -4.55 14.58
N ARG A 146 -2.82 -3.99 13.38
CA ARG A 146 -3.44 -4.59 12.18
C ARG A 146 -2.90 -5.99 11.91
N ARG A 147 -1.59 -6.19 12.06
CA ARG A 147 -0.96 -7.50 11.92
C ARG A 147 -1.51 -8.49 12.95
N ARG A 148 -1.59 -8.10 14.21
CA ARG A 148 -2.12 -8.93 15.31
C ARG A 148 -3.55 -9.38 15.00
N ILE A 149 -4.42 -8.46 14.58
CA ILE A 149 -5.82 -8.75 14.23
C ILE A 149 -5.89 -9.70 13.03
N ARG A 150 -5.07 -9.49 12.01
CA ARG A 150 -5.03 -10.33 10.80
C ARG A 150 -4.58 -11.75 11.15
N MET A 151 -3.54 -11.91 11.95
CA MET A 151 -3.05 -13.23 12.38
C MET A 151 -4.10 -13.98 13.22
N GLN A 152 -4.83 -13.29 14.08
CA GLN A 152 -5.94 -13.89 14.82
C GLN A 152 -7.05 -14.37 13.89
N ARG A 153 -7.46 -13.55 12.92
CA ARG A 153 -8.48 -13.95 11.92
C ARG A 153 -8.06 -15.17 11.10
N LEU A 154 -6.78 -15.27 10.74
CA LEU A 154 -6.26 -16.44 10.03
C LEU A 154 -6.34 -17.70 10.89
N LYS A 155 -5.95 -17.60 12.16
CA LYS A 155 -6.05 -18.71 13.11
C LYS A 155 -7.51 -19.15 13.28
N ASP A 156 -8.43 -18.21 13.51
CA ASP A 156 -9.85 -18.52 13.68
C ASP A 156 -10.44 -19.23 12.45
N LYS A 157 -10.00 -18.86 11.24
CA LYS A 157 -10.41 -19.54 10.00
C LYS A 157 -9.89 -20.97 9.90
N LEU A 158 -8.66 -21.20 10.34
CA LEU A 158 -8.05 -22.55 10.32
C LEU A 158 -8.66 -23.46 11.38
N ASP A 159 -8.98 -22.92 12.55
CA ASP A 159 -9.59 -23.66 13.64
C ASP A 159 -11.11 -23.91 13.42
N GLY A 160 -11.75 -23.18 12.49
CA GLY A 160 -13.18 -23.27 12.16
C GLY A 160 -13.50 -24.17 10.95
N ILE A 161 -12.48 -24.80 10.36
CA ILE A 161 -12.59 -25.82 9.30
C ILE A 161 -12.42 -27.20 9.94
#